data_67dc178c3777dc87fe56135c6b6dba47
#
_entry.id   67dc178c3777dc87fe56135c6b6dba47
#
_cell.length_a   1.000
_cell.length_b   1.000
_cell.length_c   1.000
_cell.angle_alpha   90.00
_cell.angle_beta   90.00
_cell.angle_gamma   90.00
#
_symmetry.space_group_name_H-M   'P 1'
#
loop_
_entity.id
_entity.type
_entity.pdbx_description
1 polymer ?
#
loop_
_entity_poly.entity_id
_entity_poly.type
_entity_poly.pdbx_seq_one_letter_code
_entity_poly.pdbx_strand_id
1 'polypeptide(L)'
;MTPARGDTAIHRGLRVSSPARMWCELSVDLALPELVAAGDYLVQWEFPIIGIDALSEAVERYPVRVGGARLRHAAGLLDAHSESPMESELRVIVVTGGLPPVTANLWIPTSSGHRYRGDLVFEGRRVIVEYQSVFHFGPEAFRKDMTRISRLEANVWAVIQVNLDDLGTPIELVARIRRVLDRRQLSR
;
A
#
# COMPACT_ATOMS: atom_id res chain seq x y z
N MET A 1 28.17 13.18 -13.46
CA MET A 1 27.15 13.04 -14.51
C MET A 1 26.28 14.29 -14.44
N THR A 2 26.11 15.02 -15.54
CA THR A 2 25.29 16.24 -15.56
C THR A 2 23.80 15.82 -15.46
N PRO A 3 23.00 16.42 -14.54
CA PRO A 3 21.59 16.08 -14.43
C PRO A 3 20.83 16.47 -15.71
N ALA A 4 19.93 15.60 -16.16
CA ALA A 4 19.06 15.87 -17.30
C ALA A 4 18.03 16.96 -16.97
N ARG A 5 17.39 17.51 -18.01
CA ARG A 5 16.30 18.50 -17.82
C ARG A 5 15.14 17.82 -17.11
N GLY A 6 14.73 18.35 -15.94
CA GLY A 6 13.71 17.74 -15.08
C GLY A 6 14.23 16.95 -13.87
N ASP A 7 15.55 16.65 -13.82
CA ASP A 7 16.15 15.93 -12.69
C ASP A 7 16.35 16.81 -11.45
N THR A 8 16.28 18.14 -11.60
CA THR A 8 16.50 19.09 -10.50
C THR A 8 15.34 20.07 -10.37
N ALA A 9 15.08 20.48 -9.13
CA ALA A 9 14.13 21.52 -8.76
C ALA A 9 14.83 22.60 -7.93
N ILE A 10 14.21 23.79 -7.80
CA ILE A 10 14.65 24.84 -6.89
C ILE A 10 13.75 24.82 -5.67
N HIS A 11 14.31 24.58 -4.50
CA HIS A 11 13.63 24.67 -3.23
C HIS A 11 14.33 25.67 -2.32
N ARG A 12 13.63 26.75 -1.91
CA ARG A 12 14.18 27.83 -1.07
C ARG A 12 15.50 28.40 -1.60
N GLY A 13 15.60 28.55 -2.93
CA GLY A 13 16.82 29.07 -3.59
C GLY A 13 17.95 28.05 -3.80
N LEU A 14 17.80 26.83 -3.32
CA LEU A 14 18.77 25.75 -3.48
C LEU A 14 18.37 24.82 -4.63
N ARG A 15 19.36 24.36 -5.39
CA ARG A 15 19.16 23.30 -6.39
C ARG A 15 19.16 21.95 -5.69
N VAL A 16 18.06 21.20 -5.79
CA VAL A 16 17.87 19.89 -5.21
C VAL A 16 17.45 18.88 -6.28
N SER A 17 17.53 17.58 -6.02
CA SER A 17 16.93 16.56 -6.88
C SER A 17 15.41 16.80 -6.97
N SER A 18 14.83 16.62 -8.16
CA SER A 18 13.37 16.62 -8.29
C SER A 18 12.77 15.42 -7.52
N PRO A 19 11.50 15.47 -7.13
CA PRO A 19 10.84 14.34 -6.44
C PRO A 19 10.97 13.01 -7.20
N ALA A 20 10.79 13.04 -8.52
CA ALA A 20 10.95 11.86 -9.36
C ALA A 20 12.40 11.33 -9.36
N ARG A 21 13.38 12.22 -9.48
CA ARG A 21 14.79 11.86 -9.44
C ARG A 21 15.18 11.28 -8.09
N MET A 22 14.75 11.92 -7.00
CA MET A 22 14.98 11.44 -5.63
C MET A 22 14.44 10.03 -5.45
N TRP A 23 13.20 9.77 -5.88
CA TRP A 23 12.60 8.44 -5.80
C TRP A 23 13.40 7.38 -6.57
N CYS A 24 13.86 7.70 -7.79
CA CYS A 24 14.73 6.81 -8.55
C CYS A 24 16.04 6.51 -7.81
N GLU A 25 16.66 7.51 -7.16
CA GLU A 25 17.89 7.36 -6.38
C GLU A 25 17.70 6.46 -5.16
N LEU A 26 16.57 6.57 -4.47
CA LEU A 26 16.22 5.72 -3.32
C LEU A 26 16.12 4.21 -3.66
N SER A 27 16.00 3.85 -4.94
CA SER A 27 15.94 2.45 -5.36
C SER A 27 17.20 1.63 -5.04
N VAL A 28 18.31 2.28 -4.73
CA VAL A 28 19.55 1.61 -4.32
C VAL A 28 19.48 1.18 -2.86
N ASP A 29 18.92 2.01 -2.01
CA ASP A 29 18.95 1.87 -0.55
C ASP A 29 17.70 1.22 0.03
N LEU A 30 16.50 1.55 -0.50
CA LEU A 30 15.23 1.06 0.03
C LEU A 30 14.90 -0.35 -0.47
N ALA A 31 14.30 -1.17 0.39
CA ALA A 31 13.65 -2.40 -0.01
C ALA A 31 12.41 -2.11 -0.89
N LEU A 32 11.89 -3.15 -1.58
CA LEU A 32 10.78 -2.96 -2.52
C LEU A 32 9.51 -2.36 -1.86
N PRO A 33 9.06 -2.83 -0.68
CA PRO A 33 7.87 -2.26 -0.03
C PRO A 33 8.05 -0.79 0.34
N GLU A 34 9.19 -0.43 0.93
CA GLU A 34 9.54 0.94 1.31
C GLU A 34 9.62 1.87 0.09
N LEU A 35 10.21 1.38 -1.01
CA LEU A 35 10.32 2.14 -2.25
C LEU A 35 8.93 2.41 -2.86
N VAL A 36 8.02 1.42 -2.83
CA VAL A 36 6.64 1.60 -3.28
C VAL A 36 5.92 2.58 -2.37
N ALA A 37 6.04 2.46 -1.05
CA ALA A 37 5.41 3.39 -0.11
C ALA A 37 5.86 4.85 -0.33
N ALA A 38 7.16 5.07 -0.59
CA ALA A 38 7.67 6.39 -0.95
C ALA A 38 7.10 6.90 -2.28
N GLY A 39 6.90 6.00 -3.26
CA GLY A 39 6.30 6.34 -4.55
C GLY A 39 4.81 6.66 -4.44
N ASP A 40 4.05 5.85 -3.71
CA ASP A 40 2.62 6.06 -3.45
C ASP A 40 2.38 7.43 -2.79
N TYR A 41 3.22 7.80 -1.82
CA TYR A 41 3.18 9.13 -1.21
C TYR A 41 3.37 10.27 -2.23
N LEU A 42 4.24 10.09 -3.22
CA LEU A 42 4.49 11.10 -4.25
C LEU A 42 3.30 11.26 -5.21
N VAL A 43 2.57 10.18 -5.48
CA VAL A 43 1.49 10.15 -6.47
C VAL A 43 0.09 10.16 -5.85
N GLN A 44 -0.04 10.27 -4.53
CA GLN A 44 -1.32 10.18 -3.82
C GLN A 44 -2.41 11.08 -4.46
N TRP A 45 -3.61 10.53 -4.60
CA TRP A 45 -4.69 11.13 -5.39
C TRP A 45 -5.19 12.49 -4.88
N GLU A 46 -5.15 12.71 -3.56
CA GLU A 46 -5.71 13.94 -2.95
C GLU A 46 -4.80 15.14 -3.15
N PHE A 47 -3.48 14.97 -2.94
CA PHE A 47 -2.48 16.04 -3.06
C PHE A 47 -1.20 15.50 -3.71
N PRO A 48 -1.22 15.15 -5.01
CA PRO A 48 -0.05 14.55 -5.65
C PRO A 48 1.10 15.56 -5.73
N ILE A 49 2.28 15.13 -5.31
CA ILE A 49 3.53 15.90 -5.50
C ILE A 49 3.96 15.81 -6.96
N ILE A 50 3.69 14.65 -7.59
CA ILE A 50 3.97 14.39 -9.00
C ILE A 50 2.93 13.43 -9.57
N GLY A 51 2.59 13.56 -10.85
CA GLY A 51 1.72 12.60 -11.52
C GLY A 51 2.39 11.25 -11.73
N ILE A 52 1.61 10.18 -11.68
CA ILE A 52 2.11 8.80 -11.84
C ILE A 52 2.82 8.59 -13.19
N ASP A 53 2.31 9.19 -14.26
CA ASP A 53 2.90 9.10 -15.60
C ASP A 53 4.28 9.77 -15.62
N ALA A 54 4.41 10.95 -15.02
CA ALA A 54 5.68 11.67 -14.95
C ALA A 54 6.72 10.93 -14.09
N LEU A 55 6.27 10.19 -13.05
CA LEU A 55 7.13 9.32 -12.26
C LEU A 55 7.58 8.12 -13.10
N SER A 56 6.69 7.49 -13.84
CA SER A 56 6.99 6.38 -14.75
C SER A 56 7.98 6.78 -15.85
N GLU A 57 7.78 7.94 -16.48
CA GLU A 57 8.73 8.49 -17.45
C GLU A 57 10.12 8.76 -16.86
N ALA A 58 10.18 9.19 -15.58
CA ALA A 58 11.46 9.39 -14.92
C ALA A 58 12.22 8.06 -14.75
N VAL A 59 11.50 6.97 -14.43
CA VAL A 59 12.08 5.62 -14.34
C VAL A 59 12.66 5.16 -15.66
N GLU A 60 11.98 5.39 -16.77
CA GLU A 60 12.46 5.01 -18.10
C GLU A 60 13.73 5.77 -18.49
N ARG A 61 13.82 7.04 -18.13
CA ARG A 61 15.00 7.88 -18.41
C ARG A 61 16.17 7.67 -17.44
N TYR A 62 15.88 7.05 -16.26
CA TYR A 62 16.90 6.95 -15.22
C TYR A 62 17.94 5.86 -15.54
N PRO A 63 19.23 6.23 -15.72
CA PRO A 63 20.27 5.30 -16.16
C PRO A 63 20.74 4.42 -14.99
N VAL A 64 19.94 3.47 -14.56
CA VAL A 64 20.25 2.65 -13.39
C VAL A 64 21.08 1.43 -13.76
N ARG A 65 22.22 1.26 -13.11
CA ARG A 65 23.00 0.02 -13.11
C ARG A 65 22.66 -0.87 -11.91
N VAL A 66 22.54 -0.27 -10.72
CA VAL A 66 22.18 -0.95 -9.45
C VAL A 66 20.76 -0.50 -9.05
N GLY A 67 19.93 -1.41 -8.57
CA GLY A 67 18.55 -1.11 -8.16
C GLY A 67 17.53 -1.00 -9.30
N GLY A 68 17.94 -1.02 -10.58
CA GLY A 68 17.05 -0.77 -11.72
C GLY A 68 15.90 -1.79 -11.89
N ALA A 69 16.15 -3.05 -11.60
CA ALA A 69 15.08 -4.06 -11.62
C ALA A 69 14.04 -3.78 -10.52
N ARG A 70 14.51 -3.43 -9.31
CA ARG A 70 13.66 -3.05 -8.18
C ARG A 70 12.87 -1.79 -8.49
N LEU A 71 13.50 -0.77 -9.08
CA LEU A 71 12.86 0.49 -9.45
C LEU A 71 11.70 0.26 -10.44
N ARG A 72 11.94 -0.51 -11.52
CA ARG A 72 10.88 -0.86 -12.49
C ARG A 72 9.77 -1.70 -11.86
N HIS A 73 10.12 -2.63 -10.97
CA HIS A 73 9.13 -3.41 -10.24
C HIS A 73 8.29 -2.51 -9.32
N ALA A 74 8.91 -1.61 -8.58
CA ALA A 74 8.22 -0.64 -7.73
C ALA A 74 7.28 0.26 -8.54
N ALA A 75 7.73 0.76 -9.70
CA ALA A 75 6.89 1.58 -10.58
C ALA A 75 5.61 0.86 -11.04
N GLY A 76 5.69 -0.44 -11.31
CA GLY A 76 4.54 -1.27 -11.66
C GLY A 76 3.60 -1.59 -10.50
N LEU A 77 4.01 -1.28 -9.26
CA LEU A 77 3.23 -1.52 -8.05
C LEU A 77 2.66 -0.23 -7.43
N LEU A 78 2.88 0.93 -8.03
CA LEU A 78 2.38 2.20 -7.50
C LEU A 78 0.85 2.23 -7.47
N ASP A 79 0.30 2.79 -6.39
CA ASP A 79 -1.14 3.00 -6.21
C ASP A 79 -1.39 4.35 -5.53
N ALA A 80 -2.01 5.26 -6.27
CA ALA A 80 -2.32 6.60 -5.76
C ALA A 80 -3.35 6.60 -4.61
N HIS A 81 -4.07 5.50 -4.39
CA HIS A 81 -5.11 5.39 -3.36
C HIS A 81 -4.59 4.88 -2.01
N SER A 82 -3.30 4.58 -1.88
CA SER A 82 -2.71 4.22 -0.59
C SER A 82 -2.65 5.46 0.32
N GLU A 83 -3.11 5.33 1.56
CA GLU A 83 -3.23 6.46 2.50
C GLU A 83 -2.15 6.46 3.58
N SER A 84 -1.42 5.35 3.71
CA SER A 84 -0.30 5.27 4.64
C SER A 84 0.85 4.42 4.10
N PRO A 85 2.09 4.64 4.56
CA PRO A 85 3.22 3.80 4.19
C PRO A 85 2.99 2.32 4.54
N MET A 86 2.35 2.02 5.66
CA MET A 86 2.10 0.66 6.12
C MET A 86 1.07 -0.07 5.27
N GLU A 87 0.06 0.64 4.76
CA GLU A 87 -0.88 0.09 3.78
C GLU A 87 -0.19 -0.25 2.46
N SER A 88 0.70 0.62 1.99
CA SER A 88 1.54 0.36 0.80
C SER A 88 2.40 -0.89 1.00
N GLU A 89 3.09 -1.01 2.14
CA GLU A 89 3.92 -2.17 2.45
C GLU A 89 3.10 -3.45 2.52
N LEU A 90 1.97 -3.43 3.23
CA LEU A 90 1.05 -4.56 3.31
C LEU A 90 0.56 -4.97 1.92
N ARG A 91 0.20 -4.02 1.07
CA ARG A 91 -0.24 -4.27 -0.31
C ARG A 91 0.86 -4.92 -1.14
N VAL A 92 2.09 -4.44 -1.03
CA VAL A 92 3.25 -5.04 -1.73
C VAL A 92 3.47 -6.47 -1.27
N ILE A 93 3.42 -6.74 0.03
CA ILE A 93 3.53 -8.11 0.60
C ILE A 93 2.45 -9.03 0.02
N VAL A 94 1.20 -8.57 -0.01
CA VAL A 94 0.05 -9.32 -0.53
C VAL A 94 0.21 -9.63 -2.01
N VAL A 95 0.55 -8.63 -2.83
CA VAL A 95 0.68 -8.77 -4.28
C VAL A 95 1.88 -9.66 -4.64
N THR A 96 3.05 -9.41 -4.05
CA THR A 96 4.27 -10.20 -4.32
C THR A 96 4.21 -11.59 -3.72
N GLY A 97 3.39 -11.80 -2.68
CA GLY A 97 3.10 -13.11 -2.11
C GLY A 97 2.22 -14.01 -2.99
N GLY A 98 1.78 -13.53 -4.15
CA GLY A 98 0.96 -14.31 -5.09
C GLY A 98 -0.43 -14.65 -4.55
N LEU A 99 -1.03 -13.75 -3.77
CA LEU A 99 -2.44 -13.84 -3.39
C LEU A 99 -3.33 -13.36 -4.54
N PRO A 100 -4.64 -13.69 -4.53
CA PRO A 100 -5.58 -13.21 -5.54
C PRO A 100 -5.59 -11.68 -5.65
N PRO A 101 -6.12 -11.11 -6.73
CA PRO A 101 -6.28 -9.65 -6.86
C PRO A 101 -7.01 -9.04 -5.67
N VAL A 102 -6.50 -7.92 -5.21
CA VAL A 102 -6.99 -7.17 -4.05
C VAL A 102 -7.26 -5.72 -4.45
N THR A 103 -8.30 -5.12 -3.87
CA THR A 103 -8.63 -3.70 -4.06
C THR A 103 -8.24 -2.93 -2.80
N ALA A 104 -7.45 -1.87 -2.96
CA ALA A 104 -7.09 -0.99 -1.85
C ALA A 104 -8.24 -0.02 -1.53
N ASN A 105 -8.43 0.28 -0.25
CA ASN A 105 -9.30 1.33 0.26
C ASN A 105 -10.75 1.28 -0.25
N LEU A 106 -11.32 0.07 -0.33
CA LEU A 106 -12.67 -0.15 -0.83
C LEU A 106 -13.74 0.13 0.24
N TRP A 107 -14.80 0.84 -0.17
CA TRP A 107 -15.98 1.06 0.66
C TRP A 107 -16.93 -0.12 0.64
N ILE A 108 -17.19 -0.69 1.81
CA ILE A 108 -18.00 -1.89 2.03
C ILE A 108 -19.35 -1.47 2.65
N PRO A 109 -20.46 -1.61 1.94
CA PRO A 109 -21.79 -1.38 2.49
C PRO A 109 -22.20 -2.54 3.40
N THR A 110 -22.94 -2.23 4.48
CA THR A 110 -23.54 -3.22 5.37
C THR A 110 -25.06 -3.17 5.33
N SER A 111 -25.71 -4.26 5.72
CA SER A 111 -27.18 -4.34 5.78
C SER A 111 -27.82 -3.33 6.76
N SER A 112 -27.05 -2.83 7.72
CA SER A 112 -27.49 -1.81 8.69
C SER A 112 -27.38 -0.37 8.14
N GLY A 113 -27.05 -0.19 6.86
CA GLY A 113 -26.88 1.13 6.21
C GLY A 113 -25.54 1.81 6.48
N HIS A 114 -24.69 1.23 7.33
CA HIS A 114 -23.32 1.75 7.52
C HIS A 114 -22.42 1.35 6.37
N ARG A 115 -21.42 2.20 6.10
CA ARG A 115 -20.35 1.90 5.15
C ARG A 115 -19.02 1.92 5.91
N TYR A 116 -18.18 0.93 5.67
CA TYR A 116 -16.85 0.84 6.24
C TYR A 116 -15.82 0.77 5.13
N ARG A 117 -14.67 1.34 5.33
CA ARG A 117 -13.57 1.28 4.39
C ARG A 117 -12.60 0.21 4.86
N GLY A 118 -12.20 -0.69 3.98
CA GLY A 118 -11.18 -1.69 4.25
C GLY A 118 -9.89 -1.34 3.52
N ASP A 119 -8.73 -1.50 4.16
CA ASP A 119 -7.44 -1.14 3.56
C ASP A 119 -7.14 -2.02 2.34
N LEU A 120 -7.26 -3.34 2.48
CA LEU A 120 -7.13 -4.29 1.37
C LEU A 120 -8.32 -5.26 1.37
N VAL A 121 -9.05 -5.31 0.27
CA VAL A 121 -10.31 -6.07 0.17
C VAL A 121 -10.27 -7.11 -0.93
N PHE A 122 -10.43 -8.37 -0.57
CA PHE A 122 -10.66 -9.50 -1.47
C PHE A 122 -12.18 -9.69 -1.65
N GLU A 123 -12.79 -8.89 -2.53
CA GLU A 123 -14.24 -8.83 -2.70
C GLU A 123 -14.85 -10.21 -2.97
N GLY A 124 -14.30 -10.96 -3.92
CA GLY A 124 -14.77 -12.29 -4.30
C GLY A 124 -14.72 -13.32 -3.17
N ARG A 125 -14.01 -13.05 -2.07
CA ARG A 125 -13.88 -13.92 -0.90
C ARG A 125 -14.52 -13.33 0.36
N ARG A 126 -14.94 -12.07 0.32
CA ARG A 126 -15.41 -11.29 1.48
C ARG A 126 -14.38 -11.32 2.62
N VAL A 127 -13.13 -11.03 2.29
CA VAL A 127 -12.03 -10.91 3.26
C VAL A 127 -11.44 -9.51 3.18
N ILE A 128 -11.27 -8.90 4.33
CA ILE A 128 -10.64 -7.60 4.52
C ILE A 128 -9.36 -7.83 5.29
N VAL A 129 -8.28 -7.20 4.87
CA VAL A 129 -7.01 -7.16 5.61
C VAL A 129 -6.74 -5.70 5.95
N GLU A 130 -6.53 -5.41 7.23
CA GLU A 130 -6.41 -4.04 7.76
C GLU A 130 -5.16 -3.89 8.59
N TYR A 131 -4.42 -2.81 8.35
CA TYR A 131 -3.28 -2.46 9.18
C TYR A 131 -3.72 -1.72 10.44
N GLN A 132 -3.34 -2.25 11.61
CA GLN A 132 -3.62 -1.66 12.92
C GLN A 132 -2.39 -0.96 13.47
N SER A 133 -2.47 0.38 13.53
CA SER A 133 -1.44 1.18 14.20
C SER A 133 -1.63 1.17 15.71
N VAL A 134 -0.59 0.86 16.47
CA VAL A 134 -0.62 0.87 17.95
C VAL A 134 -0.90 2.26 18.57
N PHE A 135 -0.80 3.34 17.78
CA PHE A 135 -0.91 4.71 18.29
C PHE A 135 -2.34 5.24 18.47
N HIS A 136 -3.37 4.48 18.16
CA HIS A 136 -4.76 4.98 18.16
C HIS A 136 -5.70 4.38 19.21
N PHE A 137 -5.20 3.65 20.19
CA PHE A 137 -6.08 2.95 21.12
C PHE A 137 -6.35 3.68 22.43
N GLY A 138 -7.15 4.77 22.36
CA GLY A 138 -7.97 5.13 23.52
C GLY A 138 -9.15 4.17 23.67
N PRO A 139 -9.73 4.00 24.88
CA PRO A 139 -10.84 3.07 25.14
C PRO A 139 -12.06 3.29 24.22
N GLU A 140 -12.28 4.50 23.75
CA GLU A 140 -13.36 4.84 22.84
C GLU A 140 -13.10 4.35 21.41
N ALA A 141 -11.89 4.56 20.88
CA ALA A 141 -11.49 4.08 19.55
C ALA A 141 -11.55 2.55 19.50
N PHE A 142 -11.09 1.87 20.54
CA PHE A 142 -11.18 0.41 20.65
C PHE A 142 -12.63 -0.08 20.59
N ARG A 143 -13.56 0.55 21.34
CA ARG A 143 -14.97 0.16 21.30
C ARG A 143 -15.61 0.38 19.91
N LYS A 144 -15.26 1.48 19.24
CA LYS A 144 -15.74 1.76 17.89
C LYS A 144 -15.24 0.71 16.89
N ASP A 145 -13.98 0.32 16.99
CA ASP A 145 -13.38 -0.70 16.13
C ASP A 145 -14.00 -2.08 16.35
N MET A 146 -14.18 -2.50 17.61
CA MET A 146 -14.89 -3.74 17.95
C MET A 146 -16.32 -3.78 17.37
N THR A 147 -17.05 -2.67 17.46
CA THR A 147 -18.40 -2.56 16.89
C THR A 147 -18.37 -2.65 15.35
N ARG A 148 -17.38 -2.01 14.72
CA ARG A 148 -17.17 -2.06 13.26
C ARG A 148 -16.91 -3.48 12.79
N ILE A 149 -15.96 -4.17 13.43
CA ILE A 149 -15.63 -5.57 13.11
C ILE A 149 -16.86 -6.47 13.26
N SER A 150 -17.57 -6.38 14.38
CA SER A 150 -18.77 -7.17 14.62
C SER A 150 -19.84 -6.96 13.53
N ARG A 151 -20.02 -5.72 13.06
CA ARG A 151 -20.94 -5.42 11.96
C ARG A 151 -20.49 -5.98 10.61
N LEU A 152 -19.20 -5.95 10.33
CA LEU A 152 -18.63 -6.56 9.13
C LEU A 152 -18.81 -8.09 9.15
N GLU A 153 -18.54 -8.73 10.28
CA GLU A 153 -18.73 -10.17 10.48
C GLU A 153 -20.20 -10.58 10.34
N ALA A 154 -21.13 -9.80 10.89
CA ALA A 154 -22.58 -10.01 10.70
C ALA A 154 -23.01 -9.90 9.22
N ASN A 155 -22.26 -9.23 8.39
CA ASN A 155 -22.42 -9.15 6.92
C ASN A 155 -21.52 -10.16 6.17
N VAL A 156 -21.06 -11.21 6.86
CA VAL A 156 -20.29 -12.33 6.30
C VAL A 156 -18.90 -11.94 5.80
N TRP A 157 -18.36 -10.81 6.23
CA TRP A 157 -16.96 -10.44 5.99
C TRP A 157 -16.04 -11.05 7.05
N ALA A 158 -14.87 -11.52 6.66
CA ALA A 158 -13.79 -11.84 7.59
C ALA A 158 -12.80 -10.68 7.62
N VAL A 159 -12.43 -10.24 8.81
CA VAL A 159 -11.45 -9.18 9.00
C VAL A 159 -10.15 -9.78 9.55
N ILE A 160 -9.03 -9.54 8.89
CA ILE A 160 -7.69 -9.91 9.32
C ILE A 160 -6.99 -8.62 9.72
N GLN A 161 -6.73 -8.46 11.00
CA GLN A 161 -5.93 -7.35 11.51
C GLN A 161 -4.44 -7.69 11.41
N VAL A 162 -3.65 -6.75 10.93
CA VAL A 162 -2.20 -6.85 10.71
C VAL A 162 -1.52 -5.69 11.45
N ASN A 163 -0.43 -5.97 12.10
CA ASN A 163 0.38 -4.98 12.81
C ASN A 163 1.82 -4.92 12.26
N LEU A 164 2.69 -4.13 12.89
CA LEU A 164 4.07 -3.96 12.45
C LEU A 164 4.88 -5.26 12.50
N ASP A 165 4.65 -6.12 13.51
CA ASP A 165 5.37 -7.40 13.64
C ASP A 165 5.02 -8.35 12.50
N ASP A 166 3.75 -8.31 12.04
CA ASP A 166 3.30 -9.09 10.89
C ASP A 166 3.99 -8.66 9.59
N LEU A 167 4.22 -7.36 9.39
CA LEU A 167 4.96 -6.85 8.23
C LEU A 167 6.42 -7.33 8.25
N GLY A 168 7.00 -7.51 9.43
CA GLY A 168 8.33 -8.10 9.62
C GLY A 168 8.41 -9.59 9.30
N THR A 169 7.27 -10.28 9.16
CA THR A 169 7.19 -11.73 8.86
C THR A 169 6.31 -12.02 7.63
N PRO A 170 6.65 -11.49 6.44
CA PRO A 170 5.77 -11.49 5.26
C PRO A 170 5.38 -12.89 4.78
N ILE A 171 6.24 -13.89 4.92
CA ILE A 171 5.95 -15.28 4.51
C ILE A 171 4.83 -15.87 5.37
N GLU A 172 4.89 -15.67 6.69
CA GLU A 172 3.86 -16.13 7.62
C GLU A 172 2.54 -15.38 7.38
N LEU A 173 2.60 -14.06 7.22
CA LEU A 173 1.44 -13.22 6.95
C LEU A 173 0.71 -13.68 5.67
N VAL A 174 1.42 -13.86 4.57
CA VAL A 174 0.86 -14.36 3.31
C VAL A 174 0.22 -15.74 3.49
N ALA A 175 0.88 -16.65 4.21
CA ALA A 175 0.34 -17.98 4.49
C ALA A 175 -0.94 -17.90 5.35
N ARG A 176 -1.00 -17.00 6.33
CA ARG A 176 -2.18 -16.76 7.18
C ARG A 176 -3.35 -16.23 6.36
N ILE A 177 -3.12 -15.23 5.53
CA ILE A 177 -4.16 -14.67 4.63
C ILE A 177 -4.66 -15.75 3.67
N ARG A 178 -3.76 -16.51 3.03
CA ARG A 178 -4.11 -17.59 2.11
C ARG A 178 -5.03 -18.62 2.76
N ARG A 179 -4.74 -19.08 3.97
CA ARG A 179 -5.61 -20.02 4.71
C ARG A 179 -7.02 -19.49 4.91
N VAL A 180 -7.19 -18.20 5.16
CA VAL A 180 -8.52 -17.58 5.29
C VAL A 180 -9.24 -17.51 3.95
N LEU A 181 -8.53 -17.11 2.89
CA LEU A 181 -9.09 -17.04 1.52
C LEU A 181 -9.56 -18.41 1.02
N ASP A 182 -8.78 -19.47 1.27
CA ASP A 182 -9.11 -20.83 0.86
C ASP A 182 -10.35 -21.38 1.56
N ARG A 183 -10.49 -21.14 2.88
CA ARG A 183 -11.72 -21.50 3.64
C ARG A 183 -12.94 -20.82 3.06
N ARG A 184 -12.83 -19.55 2.66
CA ARG A 184 -13.92 -18.77 2.07
C ARG A 184 -14.29 -19.22 0.65
N GLN A 185 -13.41 -19.89 -0.05
CA GLN A 185 -13.69 -20.50 -1.35
C GLN A 185 -14.56 -21.76 -1.23
N LEU A 186 -14.31 -22.57 -0.21
CA LEU A 186 -14.99 -23.86 0.03
C LEU A 186 -16.40 -23.67 0.61
N SER A 187 -16.73 -22.48 1.14
CA SER A 187 -18.02 -22.16 1.78
C SER A 187 -19.07 -21.59 0.80
N ARG A 188 -18.82 -21.66 -0.51
CA ARG A 188 -19.73 -21.31 -1.59
C ARG A 188 -20.25 -22.59 -2.24
#